data_599f58996d9ff0d234fc104cbe576389
#
_entry.id   599f58996d9ff0d234fc104cbe576389
#
_cell.length_a   1.000
_cell.length_b   1.000
_cell.length_c   1.000
_cell.angle_alpha   90.00
_cell.angle_beta   90.00
_cell.angle_gamma   90.00
#
_symmetry.space_group_name_H-M   'P 1'
#
loop_
_entity.id
_entity.type
_entity.pdbx_description
1 polymer ?
#
loop_
_entity_poly.entity_id
_entity_poly.type
_entity_poly.pdbx_seq_one_letter_code
_entity_poly.pdbx_strand_id
1 'polypeptide(L)'
;MAKQPGMVDVARLAGVSHVTVSRVLNGYPPVRPETRDRVQAAIDQLGYRRNSIARALKSGRSGSIGVVIAGSELFELPKVLLGIESEAKGAGYWVNLASWHGGDSADLEAALGRLTDQSVEAIAVIADRPFAVDALSKLRIVVPTTVVMSGQVEGTGLGFVELDQQLGARLAVRHLTDLGHREVVHLSGDLRTYDARARVEGWRDEMARSGIGDPRLLEGDFTAESGFRLASRLIDDGGALPTAIFAGNDQMAMGVLAAFAGRGIRTPTDVSLVGFDDMAGVGFLVPALTTVRQDFVSLGALSIRMLTGMLAGGSPSIERIPPELVVRASTQPPGR
;
A
#
# COMPACT_ATOMS: atom_id res chain seq x y z
N MET A 1 24.23 -33.74 8.11
CA MET A 1 23.00 -33.28 7.43
C MET A 1 22.66 -34.29 6.35
N ALA A 2 21.45 -34.85 6.32
CA ALA A 2 21.01 -35.73 5.25
C ALA A 2 20.95 -34.96 3.92
N LYS A 3 21.54 -35.50 2.87
CA LYS A 3 21.55 -34.92 1.54
C LYS A 3 20.12 -34.85 1.01
N GLN A 4 19.62 -33.68 0.71
CA GLN A 4 18.27 -33.54 0.10
C GLN A 4 18.21 -34.34 -1.22
N PRO A 5 17.10 -35.09 -1.45
CA PRO A 5 16.93 -35.85 -2.68
C PRO A 5 17.00 -34.94 -3.90
N GLY A 6 17.72 -35.34 -4.93
CA GLY A 6 17.84 -34.61 -6.18
C GLY A 6 16.96 -35.21 -7.28
N MET A 7 16.86 -34.52 -8.43
CA MET A 7 16.12 -35.00 -9.61
C MET A 7 16.63 -36.37 -10.10
N VAL A 8 17.92 -36.66 -9.90
CA VAL A 8 18.52 -37.96 -10.23
C VAL A 8 17.98 -39.09 -9.33
N ASP A 9 17.71 -38.80 -8.06
CA ASP A 9 17.17 -39.79 -7.14
C ASP A 9 15.70 -40.09 -7.47
N VAL A 10 14.90 -39.07 -7.85
CA VAL A 10 13.54 -39.24 -8.39
C VAL A 10 13.58 -40.10 -9.66
N ALA A 11 14.48 -39.81 -10.59
CA ALA A 11 14.62 -40.55 -11.85
C ALA A 11 14.93 -42.04 -11.57
N ARG A 12 15.84 -42.31 -10.63
CA ARG A 12 16.21 -43.66 -10.23
C ARG A 12 15.03 -44.43 -9.60
N LEU A 13 14.28 -43.77 -8.70
CA LEU A 13 13.15 -44.41 -8.02
C LEU A 13 11.99 -44.65 -9.00
N ALA A 14 11.69 -43.71 -9.91
CA ALA A 14 10.65 -43.83 -10.90
C ALA A 14 11.01 -44.75 -12.09
N GLY A 15 12.26 -45.19 -12.22
CA GLY A 15 12.73 -46.01 -13.34
C GLY A 15 12.70 -45.30 -14.68
N VAL A 16 13.03 -43.99 -14.72
CA VAL A 16 13.03 -43.17 -15.92
C VAL A 16 14.31 -42.34 -16.04
N SER A 17 14.52 -41.72 -17.21
CA SER A 17 15.62 -40.79 -17.37
C SER A 17 15.36 -39.47 -16.60
N HIS A 18 16.44 -38.80 -16.20
CA HIS A 18 16.35 -37.48 -15.58
C HIS A 18 15.65 -36.45 -16.50
N VAL A 19 15.77 -36.60 -17.83
CA VAL A 19 15.07 -35.77 -18.81
C VAL A 19 13.56 -36.00 -18.74
N THR A 20 13.12 -37.24 -18.52
CA THR A 20 11.70 -37.58 -18.34
C THR A 20 11.14 -36.96 -17.08
N VAL A 21 11.86 -37.01 -15.96
CA VAL A 21 11.48 -36.30 -14.72
C VAL A 21 11.37 -34.80 -14.97
N SER A 22 12.34 -34.20 -15.66
CA SER A 22 12.30 -32.78 -16.03
C SER A 22 11.08 -32.42 -16.89
N ARG A 23 10.69 -33.29 -17.85
CA ARG A 23 9.50 -33.09 -18.69
C ARG A 23 8.22 -33.16 -17.87
N VAL A 24 8.09 -34.13 -16.99
CA VAL A 24 6.93 -34.24 -16.06
C VAL A 24 6.81 -33.02 -15.19
N LEU A 25 7.90 -32.59 -14.57
CA LEU A 25 7.93 -31.41 -13.72
C LEU A 25 7.62 -30.11 -14.46
N ASN A 26 7.94 -29.99 -15.74
CA ASN A 26 7.69 -28.79 -16.55
C ASN A 26 6.39 -28.84 -17.36
N GLY A 27 5.61 -29.92 -17.25
CA GLY A 27 4.37 -30.06 -18.01
C GLY A 27 4.55 -30.23 -19.53
N TYR A 28 5.78 -30.53 -20.00
CA TYR A 28 6.04 -30.68 -21.44
C TYR A 28 5.44 -31.99 -21.98
N PRO A 29 4.61 -31.94 -23.04
CA PRO A 29 4.18 -33.12 -23.76
C PRO A 29 5.33 -33.67 -24.66
N PRO A 30 5.33 -34.99 -25.00
CA PRO A 30 4.41 -36.03 -24.54
C PRO A 30 5.06 -36.91 -23.48
N VAL A 31 4.45 -36.97 -22.29
CA VAL A 31 4.77 -38.00 -21.30
C VAL A 31 3.51 -38.85 -21.10
N ARG A 32 3.66 -40.19 -21.23
CA ARG A 32 2.55 -41.14 -21.01
C ARG A 32 2.00 -41.00 -19.59
N PRO A 33 0.67 -41.12 -19.39
CA PRO A 33 0.03 -40.97 -18.06
C PRO A 33 0.70 -41.86 -16.99
N GLU A 34 0.92 -43.14 -17.29
CA GLU A 34 1.53 -44.09 -16.35
C GLU A 34 2.96 -43.68 -15.93
N THR A 35 3.69 -43.04 -16.85
CA THR A 35 5.04 -42.53 -16.54
C THR A 35 4.97 -41.30 -15.64
N ARG A 36 3.98 -40.44 -15.86
CA ARG A 36 3.72 -39.25 -15.02
C ARG A 36 3.39 -39.68 -13.58
N ASP A 37 2.49 -40.67 -13.45
CA ASP A 37 2.06 -41.18 -12.13
C ASP A 37 3.22 -41.80 -11.35
N ARG A 38 4.08 -42.58 -12.01
CA ARG A 38 5.31 -43.14 -11.38
C ARG A 38 6.28 -42.05 -10.91
N VAL A 39 6.46 -41.00 -11.73
CA VAL A 39 7.33 -39.88 -11.37
C VAL A 39 6.74 -39.11 -10.19
N GLN A 40 5.41 -38.87 -10.20
CA GLN A 40 4.74 -38.19 -9.09
C GLN A 40 4.84 -39.00 -7.79
N ALA A 41 4.60 -40.30 -7.83
CA ALA A 41 4.75 -41.17 -6.67
C ALA A 41 6.18 -41.16 -6.10
N ALA A 42 7.19 -41.13 -6.98
CA ALA A 42 8.60 -41.06 -6.55
C ALA A 42 8.94 -39.69 -5.92
N ILE A 43 8.36 -38.58 -6.43
CA ILE A 43 8.49 -37.23 -5.86
C ILE A 43 7.93 -37.23 -4.43
N ASP A 44 6.70 -37.76 -4.26
CA ASP A 44 5.99 -37.76 -2.98
C ASP A 44 6.73 -38.64 -1.96
N GLN A 45 7.17 -39.84 -2.37
CA GLN A 45 7.89 -40.76 -1.51
C GLN A 45 9.25 -40.24 -1.03
N LEU A 46 9.97 -39.51 -1.89
CA LEU A 46 11.27 -38.92 -1.54
C LEU A 46 11.14 -37.59 -0.83
N GLY A 47 9.94 -36.97 -0.79
CA GLY A 47 9.79 -35.59 -0.35
C GLY A 47 10.56 -34.60 -1.23
N TYR A 48 10.79 -34.98 -2.52
CA TYR A 48 11.57 -34.14 -3.42
C TYR A 48 10.90 -32.79 -3.62
N ARG A 49 11.62 -31.73 -3.31
CA ARG A 49 11.22 -30.36 -3.64
C ARG A 49 12.08 -29.82 -4.78
N ARG A 50 11.42 -29.20 -5.74
CA ARG A 50 12.08 -28.59 -6.89
C ARG A 50 13.08 -27.54 -6.42
N ASN A 51 14.31 -27.64 -6.88
CA ASN A 51 15.32 -26.64 -6.60
C ASN A 51 15.09 -25.40 -7.51
N SER A 52 14.59 -24.31 -6.93
CA SER A 52 14.34 -23.04 -7.62
C SER A 52 15.62 -22.42 -8.18
N ILE A 53 16.75 -22.59 -7.46
CA ILE A 53 18.06 -22.06 -7.88
C ILE A 53 18.53 -22.75 -9.16
N ALA A 54 18.40 -24.08 -9.23
CA ALA A 54 18.77 -24.84 -10.45
C ALA A 54 17.88 -24.49 -11.65
N ARG A 55 16.61 -24.15 -11.39
CA ARG A 55 15.70 -23.65 -12.44
C ARG A 55 16.10 -22.26 -12.92
N ALA A 56 16.40 -21.36 -12.00
CA ALA A 56 16.85 -20.01 -12.30
C ALA A 56 18.11 -20.01 -13.17
N LEU A 57 19.09 -20.82 -12.82
CA LEU A 57 20.33 -20.99 -13.60
C LEU A 57 20.06 -21.49 -15.03
N LYS A 58 19.06 -22.37 -15.22
CA LYS A 58 18.74 -22.93 -16.53
C LYS A 58 17.87 -22.01 -17.39
N SER A 59 16.94 -21.27 -16.79
CA SER A 59 15.99 -20.39 -17.47
C SER A 59 16.51 -18.96 -17.62
N GLY A 60 17.55 -18.57 -16.90
CA GLY A 60 18.00 -17.18 -16.77
C GLY A 60 17.00 -16.29 -16.00
N ARG A 61 15.97 -16.89 -15.33
CA ARG A 61 14.91 -16.19 -14.63
C ARG A 61 14.79 -16.70 -13.19
N SER A 62 14.89 -15.80 -12.22
CA SER A 62 14.79 -16.17 -10.81
C SER A 62 13.37 -16.53 -10.38
N GLY A 63 12.35 -15.97 -11.06
CA GLY A 63 10.95 -16.06 -10.66
C GLY A 63 10.69 -15.28 -9.37
N SER A 64 11.44 -14.22 -9.10
CA SER A 64 11.25 -13.42 -7.90
C SER A 64 11.14 -11.92 -8.21
N ILE A 65 10.30 -11.24 -7.41
CA ILE A 65 10.13 -9.80 -7.40
C ILE A 65 10.61 -9.28 -6.04
N GLY A 66 11.39 -8.21 -6.07
CA GLY A 66 11.83 -7.51 -4.86
C GLY A 66 10.79 -6.51 -4.40
N VAL A 67 10.64 -6.35 -3.09
CA VAL A 67 9.84 -5.28 -2.50
C VAL A 67 10.70 -4.54 -1.49
N VAL A 68 10.92 -3.24 -1.71
CA VAL A 68 11.57 -2.35 -0.75
C VAL A 68 10.48 -1.62 0.02
N ILE A 69 10.55 -1.69 1.34
CA ILE A 69 9.67 -0.95 2.23
C ILE A 69 10.46 0.26 2.73
N ALA A 70 10.05 1.45 2.27
CA ALA A 70 10.66 2.72 2.65
C ALA A 70 9.76 3.44 3.66
N GLY A 71 10.27 3.67 4.86
CA GLY A 71 9.50 4.29 5.94
C GLY A 71 9.08 3.28 7.00
N SER A 72 8.61 3.77 8.12
CA SER A 72 8.55 2.94 9.32
C SER A 72 7.16 2.57 9.80
N GLU A 73 6.12 3.34 9.55
CA GLU A 73 4.86 3.18 10.28
C GLU A 73 3.61 3.35 9.41
N LEU A 74 3.66 2.77 8.20
CA LEU A 74 2.46 2.70 7.37
C LEU A 74 1.50 1.67 7.97
N PHE A 75 0.45 2.13 8.64
CA PHE A 75 -0.55 1.26 9.28
C PHE A 75 -1.16 0.24 8.30
N GLU A 76 -1.35 0.65 7.05
CA GLU A 76 -1.97 -0.18 6.01
C GLU A 76 -0.97 -1.04 5.20
N LEU A 77 0.32 -1.01 5.54
CA LEU A 77 1.35 -1.81 4.90
C LEU A 77 1.00 -3.31 4.78
N PRO A 78 0.42 -3.97 5.81
CA PRO A 78 0.03 -5.37 5.69
C PRO A 78 -0.95 -5.65 4.56
N LYS A 79 -1.91 -4.74 4.29
CA LYS A 79 -2.88 -4.88 3.19
C LYS A 79 -2.21 -4.74 1.82
N VAL A 80 -1.29 -3.77 1.68
CA VAL A 80 -0.50 -3.60 0.45
C VAL A 80 0.33 -4.85 0.17
N LEU A 81 1.03 -5.38 1.19
CA LEU A 81 1.83 -6.60 1.05
C LEU A 81 0.99 -7.83 0.73
N LEU A 82 -0.22 -7.94 1.27
CA LEU A 82 -1.16 -9.01 0.93
C LEU A 82 -1.54 -8.96 -0.56
N GLY A 83 -1.83 -7.77 -1.08
CA GLY A 83 -2.11 -7.56 -2.50
C GLY A 83 -0.93 -7.92 -3.39
N ILE A 84 0.28 -7.48 -3.01
CA ILE A 84 1.54 -7.80 -3.69
C ILE A 84 1.76 -9.32 -3.73
N GLU A 85 1.69 -10.00 -2.57
CA GLU A 85 1.97 -11.44 -2.48
C GLU A 85 0.98 -12.25 -3.30
N SER A 86 -0.31 -11.96 -3.15
CA SER A 86 -1.38 -12.68 -3.85
C SER A 86 -1.25 -12.57 -5.37
N GLU A 87 -1.00 -11.38 -5.90
CA GLU A 87 -0.85 -11.14 -7.34
C GLU A 87 0.47 -11.74 -7.86
N ALA A 88 1.59 -11.57 -7.14
CA ALA A 88 2.87 -12.15 -7.52
C ALA A 88 2.80 -13.67 -7.60
N LYS A 89 2.18 -14.31 -6.61
CA LYS A 89 1.93 -15.76 -6.58
C LYS A 89 1.07 -16.21 -7.77
N GLY A 90 0.01 -15.47 -8.08
CA GLY A 90 -0.84 -15.73 -9.27
C GLY A 90 -0.06 -15.66 -10.58
N ALA A 91 0.91 -14.75 -10.68
CA ALA A 91 1.81 -14.58 -11.81
C ALA A 91 3.02 -15.55 -11.79
N GLY A 92 3.16 -16.40 -10.77
CA GLY A 92 4.24 -17.40 -10.65
C GLY A 92 5.55 -16.84 -10.08
N TYR A 93 5.50 -15.70 -9.39
CA TYR A 93 6.65 -15.07 -8.73
C TYR A 93 6.65 -15.26 -7.21
N TRP A 94 7.84 -15.28 -6.63
CA TRP A 94 8.09 -15.15 -5.20
C TRP A 94 8.39 -13.70 -4.86
N VAL A 95 8.08 -13.31 -3.63
CA VAL A 95 8.35 -11.96 -3.12
C VAL A 95 9.53 -11.98 -2.15
N ASN A 96 10.55 -11.16 -2.42
CA ASN A 96 11.69 -10.93 -1.55
C ASN A 96 11.57 -9.53 -0.94
N LEU A 97 11.59 -9.43 0.39
CA LEU A 97 11.45 -8.16 1.10
C LEU A 97 12.82 -7.60 1.49
N ALA A 98 12.99 -6.29 1.32
CA ALA A 98 14.08 -5.52 1.90
C ALA A 98 13.51 -4.26 2.55
N SER A 99 13.97 -3.93 3.75
CA SER A 99 13.59 -2.69 4.44
C SER A 99 14.63 -1.61 4.22
N TRP A 100 14.15 -0.38 4.10
CA TRP A 100 14.92 0.84 4.13
C TRP A 100 14.37 1.78 5.20
N HIS A 101 15.17 2.09 6.20
CA HIS A 101 14.72 2.84 7.38
C HIS A 101 14.80 4.36 7.23
N GLY A 102 15.06 4.86 6.01
CA GLY A 102 14.89 6.27 5.71
C GLY A 102 16.03 7.18 6.20
N GLY A 103 17.26 6.71 6.20
CA GLY A 103 18.43 7.53 6.60
C GLY A 103 18.99 8.32 5.44
N ASP A 104 19.59 7.65 4.49
CA ASP A 104 20.23 8.25 3.33
C ASP A 104 20.04 7.40 2.06
N SER A 105 20.54 7.92 0.94
CA SER A 105 20.49 7.22 -0.35
C SER A 105 21.37 5.95 -0.37
N ALA A 106 22.39 5.86 0.47
CA ALA A 106 23.29 4.72 0.54
C ALA A 106 22.58 3.49 1.12
N ASP A 107 21.73 3.68 2.13
CA ASP A 107 20.89 2.61 2.69
C ASP A 107 19.87 2.09 1.66
N LEU A 108 19.28 2.98 0.86
CA LEU A 108 18.39 2.58 -0.24
C LEU A 108 19.16 1.80 -1.30
N GLU A 109 20.33 2.30 -1.70
CA GLU A 109 21.20 1.62 -2.66
C GLU A 109 21.60 0.23 -2.15
N ALA A 110 21.94 0.10 -0.88
CA ALA A 110 22.24 -1.18 -0.24
C ALA A 110 21.02 -2.12 -0.22
N ALA A 111 19.80 -1.62 0.03
CA ALA A 111 18.57 -2.42 -0.03
C ALA A 111 18.29 -2.92 -1.45
N LEU A 112 18.42 -2.06 -2.45
CA LEU A 112 18.29 -2.42 -3.86
C LEU A 112 19.39 -3.39 -4.30
N GLY A 113 20.63 -3.18 -3.86
CA GLY A 113 21.77 -4.07 -4.12
C GLY A 113 21.51 -5.48 -3.61
N ARG A 114 21.04 -5.63 -2.37
CA ARG A 114 20.68 -6.95 -1.81
C ARG A 114 19.63 -7.69 -2.65
N LEU A 115 18.64 -7.00 -3.18
CA LEU A 115 17.62 -7.59 -4.05
C LEU A 115 18.21 -7.97 -5.42
N THR A 116 19.06 -7.11 -5.97
CA THR A 116 19.76 -7.36 -7.23
C THR A 116 20.71 -8.56 -7.13
N ASP A 117 21.43 -8.70 -6.02
CA ASP A 117 22.29 -9.88 -5.73
C ASP A 117 21.46 -11.18 -5.66
N GLN A 118 20.20 -11.10 -5.26
CA GLN A 118 19.24 -12.20 -5.30
C GLN A 118 18.63 -12.42 -6.69
N SER A 119 19.08 -11.64 -7.69
CA SER A 119 18.63 -11.72 -9.08
C SER A 119 17.11 -11.51 -9.24
N VAL A 120 16.49 -10.60 -8.47
CA VAL A 120 15.08 -10.26 -8.67
C VAL A 120 14.88 -9.70 -10.09
N GLU A 121 13.74 -10.04 -10.70
CA GLU A 121 13.43 -9.63 -12.08
C GLU A 121 12.81 -8.23 -12.15
N ALA A 122 12.18 -7.78 -11.06
CA ALA A 122 11.56 -6.46 -10.94
C ALA A 122 11.50 -6.03 -9.48
N ILE A 123 11.27 -4.74 -9.21
CA ILE A 123 11.22 -4.20 -7.85
C ILE A 123 9.98 -3.30 -7.68
N ALA A 124 9.23 -3.52 -6.60
CA ALA A 124 8.25 -2.55 -6.09
C ALA A 124 8.85 -1.81 -4.89
N VAL A 125 8.74 -0.49 -4.86
CA VAL A 125 9.19 0.35 -3.75
C VAL A 125 7.98 1.00 -3.11
N ILE A 126 7.67 0.64 -1.88
CA ILE A 126 6.60 1.26 -1.09
C ILE A 126 7.21 2.46 -0.37
N ALA A 127 6.82 3.67 -0.77
CA ALA A 127 7.40 4.91 -0.27
C ALA A 127 6.35 6.01 -0.17
N ASP A 128 6.30 6.67 0.98
CA ASP A 128 5.34 7.73 1.30
C ASP A 128 5.95 9.15 1.25
N ARG A 129 7.27 9.26 1.02
CA ARG A 129 8.00 10.52 1.12
C ARG A 129 8.74 10.90 -0.16
N PRO A 130 8.80 12.21 -0.50
CA PRO A 130 9.49 12.71 -1.70
C PRO A 130 10.93 12.28 -1.81
N PHE A 131 11.68 12.30 -0.71
CA PHE A 131 13.10 11.96 -0.73
C PHE A 131 13.37 10.53 -1.21
N ALA A 132 12.41 9.62 -1.04
CA ALA A 132 12.52 8.25 -1.56
C ALA A 132 12.52 8.23 -3.08
N VAL A 133 11.62 8.98 -3.71
CA VAL A 133 11.53 9.09 -5.16
C VAL A 133 12.74 9.85 -5.72
N ASP A 134 13.16 10.92 -5.05
CA ASP A 134 14.37 11.68 -5.41
C ASP A 134 15.63 10.81 -5.34
N ALA A 135 15.74 9.94 -4.34
CA ALA A 135 16.83 8.99 -4.23
C ALA A 135 16.78 7.94 -5.35
N LEU A 136 15.60 7.34 -5.60
CA LEU A 136 15.41 6.37 -6.68
C LEU A 136 15.75 6.95 -8.05
N SER A 137 15.37 8.19 -8.33
CA SER A 137 15.62 8.84 -9.62
C SER A 137 17.10 9.06 -9.93
N LYS A 138 17.96 9.11 -8.90
CA LYS A 138 19.41 9.27 -9.01
C LYS A 138 20.17 7.95 -9.15
N LEU A 139 19.50 6.83 -8.83
CA LEU A 139 20.11 5.51 -8.89
C LEU A 139 19.93 4.88 -10.27
N ARG A 140 20.95 4.17 -10.75
CA ARG A 140 20.86 3.38 -11.97
C ARG A 140 20.20 2.04 -11.66
N ILE A 141 18.88 1.98 -11.73
CA ILE A 141 18.12 0.75 -11.53
C ILE A 141 18.00 0.04 -12.88
N VAL A 142 18.45 -1.20 -12.95
CA VAL A 142 18.53 -1.98 -14.21
C VAL A 142 17.35 -2.90 -14.45
N VAL A 143 16.45 -3.03 -13.47
CA VAL A 143 15.23 -3.85 -13.56
C VAL A 143 13.98 -2.98 -13.55
N PRO A 144 12.86 -3.43 -14.15
CA PRO A 144 11.58 -2.74 -14.05
C PRO A 144 11.26 -2.41 -12.60
N THR A 145 10.87 -1.16 -12.35
CA THR A 145 10.61 -0.69 -10.99
C THR A 145 9.32 0.13 -10.93
N THR A 146 8.48 -0.16 -9.93
CA THR A 146 7.31 0.64 -9.58
C THR A 146 7.48 1.28 -8.22
N VAL A 147 6.93 2.48 -8.06
CA VAL A 147 6.81 3.17 -6.78
C VAL A 147 5.34 3.16 -6.37
N VAL A 148 5.10 2.78 -5.13
CA VAL A 148 3.76 2.58 -4.55
C VAL A 148 3.57 3.58 -3.42
N MET A 149 2.40 4.23 -3.35
CA MET A 149 2.03 5.22 -2.33
C MET A 149 2.85 6.52 -2.38
N SER A 150 3.34 6.93 -3.55
CA SER A 150 4.09 8.18 -3.67
C SER A 150 3.48 9.08 -4.75
N GLY A 151 3.77 10.37 -4.66
CA GLY A 151 3.51 11.31 -5.73
C GLY A 151 4.36 11.01 -6.97
N GLN A 152 3.93 11.52 -8.09
CA GLN A 152 4.56 11.28 -9.39
C GLN A 152 5.81 12.11 -9.59
N VAL A 153 6.80 11.53 -10.27
CA VAL A 153 7.94 12.27 -10.83
C VAL A 153 8.10 11.86 -12.29
N GLU A 154 7.83 12.79 -13.20
CA GLU A 154 7.95 12.55 -14.63
C GLU A 154 9.41 12.31 -15.07
N GLY A 155 9.59 11.55 -16.15
CA GLY A 155 10.89 11.36 -16.78
C GLY A 155 11.86 10.41 -16.06
N THR A 156 11.42 9.71 -15.02
CA THR A 156 12.27 8.79 -14.25
C THR A 156 12.39 7.39 -14.84
N GLY A 157 11.52 7.01 -15.77
CA GLY A 157 11.42 5.61 -16.25
C GLY A 157 10.82 4.63 -15.23
N LEU A 158 10.30 5.13 -14.10
CA LEU A 158 9.61 4.36 -13.07
C LEU A 158 8.11 4.29 -13.37
N GLY A 159 7.46 3.18 -12.97
CA GLY A 159 6.01 3.12 -12.88
C GLY A 159 5.53 3.67 -11.53
N PHE A 160 4.33 4.24 -11.51
CA PHE A 160 3.72 4.76 -10.28
C PHE A 160 2.33 4.18 -10.08
N VAL A 161 2.06 3.71 -8.86
CA VAL A 161 0.74 3.21 -8.45
C VAL A 161 0.35 3.90 -7.16
N GLU A 162 -0.75 4.63 -7.19
CA GLU A 162 -1.17 5.48 -6.08
C GLU A 162 -2.68 5.41 -5.82
N LEU A 163 -3.09 5.77 -4.63
CA LEU A 163 -4.47 6.04 -4.27
C LEU A 163 -4.74 7.54 -4.53
N ASP A 164 -5.90 7.89 -5.08
CA ASP A 164 -6.24 9.31 -5.36
C ASP A 164 -6.60 10.04 -4.06
N GLN A 165 -5.57 10.47 -3.34
CA GLN A 165 -5.68 11.16 -2.06
C GLN A 165 -6.44 12.49 -2.18
N GLN A 166 -6.18 13.21 -3.28
CA GLN A 166 -6.82 14.49 -3.53
C GLN A 166 -8.34 14.32 -3.77
N LEU A 167 -8.73 13.31 -4.57
CA LEU A 167 -10.13 12.97 -4.78
C LEU A 167 -10.78 12.55 -3.46
N GLY A 168 -10.11 11.72 -2.64
CA GLY A 168 -10.62 11.29 -1.34
C GLY A 168 -10.91 12.46 -0.42
N ALA A 169 -9.99 13.40 -0.31
CA ALA A 169 -10.18 14.61 0.49
C ALA A 169 -11.35 15.46 -0.05
N ARG A 170 -11.47 15.61 -1.38
CA ARG A 170 -12.62 16.30 -1.99
C ARG A 170 -13.95 15.63 -1.65
N LEU A 171 -14.01 14.29 -1.68
CA LEU A 171 -15.23 13.55 -1.33
C LEU A 171 -15.61 13.78 0.14
N ALA A 172 -14.67 13.75 1.06
CA ALA A 172 -14.88 14.00 2.47
C ALA A 172 -15.41 15.41 2.72
N VAL A 173 -14.78 16.41 2.13
CA VAL A 173 -15.13 17.82 2.33
C VAL A 173 -16.45 18.17 1.64
N ARG A 174 -16.68 17.67 0.42
CA ARG A 174 -17.93 17.85 -0.30
C ARG A 174 -19.12 17.31 0.51
N HIS A 175 -18.98 16.13 1.11
CA HIS A 175 -20.01 15.59 1.97
C HIS A 175 -20.38 16.57 3.11
N LEU A 176 -19.38 17.18 3.74
CA LEU A 176 -19.61 18.14 4.82
C LEU A 176 -20.24 19.46 4.28
N THR A 177 -19.76 19.97 3.15
CA THR A 177 -20.31 21.21 2.57
C THR A 177 -21.73 21.01 2.01
N ASP A 178 -22.07 19.83 1.50
CA ASP A 178 -23.41 19.45 1.05
C ASP A 178 -24.40 19.34 2.23
N LEU A 179 -23.90 18.94 3.43
CA LEU A 179 -24.68 19.00 4.68
C LEU A 179 -24.90 20.43 5.19
N GLY A 180 -24.24 21.43 4.59
CA GLY A 180 -24.40 22.86 4.95
C GLY A 180 -23.28 23.43 5.82
N HIS A 181 -22.23 22.66 6.13
CA HIS A 181 -21.08 23.20 6.86
C HIS A 181 -20.35 24.26 6.03
N ARG A 182 -20.05 25.39 6.66
CA ARG A 182 -19.31 26.51 6.07
C ARG A 182 -17.94 26.73 6.71
N GLU A 183 -17.65 25.97 7.73
CA GLU A 183 -16.35 25.90 8.39
C GLU A 183 -15.98 24.43 8.54
N VAL A 184 -14.96 23.98 7.81
CA VAL A 184 -14.41 22.63 7.90
C VAL A 184 -12.93 22.75 8.23
N VAL A 185 -12.57 22.51 9.49
CA VAL A 185 -11.18 22.47 9.92
C VAL A 185 -10.53 21.14 9.45
N HIS A 186 -9.35 21.24 8.85
CA HIS A 186 -8.58 20.05 8.52
C HIS A 186 -7.46 19.81 9.54
N LEU A 187 -7.49 18.64 10.18
CA LEU A 187 -6.37 18.14 10.96
C LEU A 187 -5.53 17.24 10.06
N SER A 188 -4.50 17.79 9.44
CA SER A 188 -3.68 17.03 8.49
C SER A 188 -2.76 16.03 9.19
N GLY A 189 -2.25 15.05 8.44
CA GLY A 189 -1.09 14.27 8.86
C GLY A 189 0.22 15.04 8.70
N ASP A 190 1.35 14.31 8.78
CA ASP A 190 2.69 14.83 8.56
C ASP A 190 2.85 15.37 7.11
N LEU A 191 2.96 16.68 6.97
CA LEU A 191 3.08 17.35 5.67
C LEU A 191 4.39 17.03 4.91
N ARG A 192 5.29 16.25 5.49
CA ARG A 192 6.44 15.68 4.79
C ARG A 192 6.05 14.50 3.89
N THR A 193 4.84 13.94 4.04
CA THR A 193 4.32 12.86 3.21
C THR A 193 3.55 13.38 2.00
N TYR A 194 3.53 12.60 0.92
CA TYR A 194 2.70 12.90 -0.25
C TYR A 194 1.21 12.89 0.09
N ASP A 195 0.76 11.91 0.83
CA ASP A 195 -0.65 11.71 1.17
C ASP A 195 -1.22 12.91 1.93
N ALA A 196 -0.51 13.37 2.99
CA ALA A 196 -0.97 14.53 3.75
C ALA A 196 -1.08 15.79 2.89
N ARG A 197 -0.10 16.04 2.01
CA ARG A 197 -0.13 17.20 1.10
C ARG A 197 -1.26 17.11 0.11
N ALA A 198 -1.45 15.94 -0.53
CA ALA A 198 -2.53 15.76 -1.49
C ALA A 198 -3.91 15.87 -0.83
N ARG A 199 -4.08 15.38 0.43
CA ARG A 199 -5.32 15.58 1.20
C ARG A 199 -5.56 17.06 1.50
N VAL A 200 -4.51 17.81 1.87
CA VAL A 200 -4.62 19.28 2.08
C VAL A 200 -5.02 20.00 0.80
N GLU A 201 -4.43 19.63 -0.35
CA GLU A 201 -4.80 20.22 -1.65
C GLU A 201 -6.27 19.93 -1.99
N GLY A 202 -6.71 18.67 -1.87
CA GLY A 202 -8.10 18.27 -2.12
C GLY A 202 -9.10 19.00 -1.20
N TRP A 203 -8.75 19.15 0.09
CA TRP A 203 -9.56 19.93 1.03
C TRP A 203 -9.65 21.40 0.64
N ARG A 204 -8.53 22.07 0.32
CA ARG A 204 -8.52 23.47 -0.12
C ARG A 204 -9.33 23.69 -1.40
N ASP A 205 -9.13 22.82 -2.36
CA ASP A 205 -9.85 22.87 -3.65
C ASP A 205 -11.37 22.82 -3.44
N GLU A 206 -11.85 21.91 -2.59
CA GLU A 206 -13.29 21.75 -2.38
C GLU A 206 -13.86 22.88 -1.52
N MET A 207 -13.12 23.39 -0.54
CA MET A 207 -13.50 24.59 0.22
C MET A 207 -13.65 25.81 -0.73
N ALA A 208 -12.66 26.01 -1.60
CA ALA A 208 -12.72 27.11 -2.58
C ALA A 208 -13.89 26.96 -3.56
N ARG A 209 -14.17 25.75 -4.05
CA ARG A 209 -15.35 25.46 -4.92
C ARG A 209 -16.68 25.75 -4.22
N SER A 210 -16.73 25.52 -2.92
CA SER A 210 -17.91 25.80 -2.10
C SER A 210 -18.03 27.28 -1.68
N GLY A 211 -17.13 28.13 -2.18
CA GLY A 211 -17.13 29.58 -1.86
C GLY A 211 -16.71 29.88 -0.42
N ILE A 212 -15.98 28.99 0.23
CA ILE A 212 -15.51 29.09 1.60
C ILE A 212 -14.04 29.52 1.57
N GLY A 213 -13.76 30.75 2.04
CA GLY A 213 -12.40 31.28 2.16
C GLY A 213 -11.76 31.00 3.52
N ASP A 214 -10.43 31.15 3.58
CA ASP A 214 -9.59 31.07 4.78
C ASP A 214 -9.81 29.81 5.65
N PRO A 215 -9.68 28.63 5.06
CA PRO A 215 -9.89 27.38 5.79
C PRO A 215 -8.75 27.11 6.79
N ARG A 216 -9.11 26.75 8.03
CA ARG A 216 -8.14 26.49 9.14
C ARG A 216 -7.53 25.10 9.02
N LEU A 217 -6.18 25.05 8.90
CA LEU A 217 -5.37 23.82 8.89
C LEU A 217 -4.58 23.69 10.19
N LEU A 218 -4.57 22.49 10.77
CA LEU A 218 -3.72 22.14 11.91
C LEU A 218 -2.92 20.89 11.55
N GLU A 219 -1.59 20.97 11.63
CA GLU A 219 -0.70 19.85 11.29
C GLU A 219 -0.55 18.87 12.45
N GLY A 220 -0.77 17.58 12.17
CA GLY A 220 -0.53 16.44 13.03
C GLY A 220 0.52 15.48 12.42
N ASP A 221 0.40 14.20 12.76
CA ASP A 221 1.37 13.18 12.37
C ASP A 221 0.75 11.80 12.09
N PHE A 222 -0.56 11.76 11.83
CA PHE A 222 -1.37 10.55 11.62
C PHE A 222 -1.62 9.69 12.88
N THR A 223 -1.07 10.01 14.03
CA THR A 223 -1.32 9.27 15.28
C THR A 223 -2.62 9.71 15.96
N ALA A 224 -3.23 8.82 16.74
CA ALA A 224 -4.38 9.16 17.58
C ALA A 224 -4.01 10.20 18.64
N GLU A 225 -2.78 10.17 19.14
CA GLU A 225 -2.27 11.15 20.10
C GLU A 225 -2.26 12.56 19.51
N SER A 226 -1.80 12.72 18.25
CA SER A 226 -1.84 14.03 17.60
C SER A 226 -3.26 14.52 17.37
N GLY A 227 -4.18 13.64 16.99
CA GLY A 227 -5.61 13.96 16.87
C GLY A 227 -6.20 14.45 18.18
N PHE A 228 -5.92 13.75 19.29
CA PHE A 228 -6.33 14.15 20.63
C PHE A 228 -5.77 15.52 21.04
N ARG A 229 -4.47 15.72 20.84
CA ARG A 229 -3.77 16.98 21.17
C ARG A 229 -4.32 18.16 20.38
N LEU A 230 -4.54 17.99 19.06
CA LEU A 230 -5.07 19.06 18.21
C LEU A 230 -6.53 19.40 18.54
N ALA A 231 -7.37 18.40 18.82
CA ALA A 231 -8.75 18.63 19.25
C ALA A 231 -8.79 19.31 20.63
N SER A 232 -7.95 18.89 21.59
CA SER A 232 -7.82 19.56 22.90
C SER A 232 -7.42 21.02 22.74
N ARG A 233 -6.47 21.34 21.87
CA ARG A 233 -6.07 22.71 21.56
C ARG A 233 -7.24 23.53 20.99
N LEU A 234 -8.02 22.98 20.06
CA LEU A 234 -9.20 23.63 19.50
C LEU A 234 -10.21 24.02 20.60
N ILE A 235 -10.36 23.16 21.61
CA ILE A 235 -11.25 23.41 22.74
C ILE A 235 -10.66 24.48 23.69
N ASP A 236 -9.38 24.35 24.02
CA ASP A 236 -8.70 25.19 25.03
C ASP A 236 -8.39 26.61 24.52
N ASP A 237 -8.31 26.83 23.21
CA ASP A 237 -8.15 28.15 22.59
C ASP A 237 -9.35 29.11 22.90
N GLY A 238 -10.46 28.58 23.46
CA GLY A 238 -11.60 29.38 23.97
C GLY A 238 -12.44 30.05 22.89
N GLY A 239 -12.20 29.79 21.60
CA GLY A 239 -13.02 30.23 20.49
C GLY A 239 -14.26 29.34 20.28
N ALA A 240 -15.12 29.72 19.33
CA ALA A 240 -16.19 28.84 18.87
C ALA A 240 -15.57 27.55 18.25
N LEU A 241 -16.13 26.40 18.59
CA LEU A 241 -15.74 25.14 17.95
C LEU A 241 -16.16 25.17 16.48
N PRO A 242 -15.36 24.59 15.56
CA PRO A 242 -15.77 24.41 14.19
C PRO A 242 -16.99 23.51 14.10
N THR A 243 -17.86 23.72 13.13
CA THR A 243 -19.04 22.86 12.94
C THR A 243 -18.69 21.50 12.36
N ALA A 244 -17.52 21.37 11.69
CA ALA A 244 -17.04 20.13 11.13
C ALA A 244 -15.50 20.03 11.15
N ILE A 245 -15.03 18.81 11.30
CA ILE A 245 -13.61 18.46 11.21
C ILE A 245 -13.43 17.37 10.16
N PHE A 246 -12.44 17.57 9.28
CA PHE A 246 -11.86 16.54 8.44
C PHE A 246 -10.52 16.12 9.05
N ALA A 247 -10.47 14.93 9.66
CA ALA A 247 -9.26 14.36 10.22
C ALA A 247 -8.41 13.68 9.12
N GLY A 248 -7.11 13.84 9.21
CA GLY A 248 -6.14 13.32 8.24
C GLY A 248 -6.24 11.81 8.03
N ASN A 249 -6.57 11.06 9.10
CA ASN A 249 -6.91 9.65 9.03
C ASN A 249 -7.83 9.23 10.18
N ASP A 250 -8.22 7.95 10.21
CA ASP A 250 -9.12 7.39 11.22
C ASP A 250 -8.48 7.33 12.62
N GLN A 251 -7.17 7.14 12.70
CA GLN A 251 -6.47 7.19 13.99
C GLN A 251 -6.57 8.57 14.62
N MET A 252 -6.31 9.63 13.84
CA MET A 252 -6.50 11.01 14.32
C MET A 252 -7.96 11.26 14.69
N ALA A 253 -8.93 10.76 13.89
CA ALA A 253 -10.34 10.87 14.20
C ALA A 253 -10.72 10.21 15.55
N MET A 254 -10.13 9.05 15.86
CA MET A 254 -10.30 8.42 17.19
C MET A 254 -9.77 9.31 18.31
N GLY A 255 -8.61 9.94 18.09
CA GLY A 255 -8.06 10.92 19.04
C GLY A 255 -8.99 12.12 19.27
N VAL A 256 -9.59 12.66 18.19
CA VAL A 256 -10.60 13.73 18.26
C VAL A 256 -11.79 13.30 19.08
N LEU A 257 -12.37 12.12 18.81
CA LEU A 257 -13.51 11.58 19.56
C LEU A 257 -13.19 11.42 21.05
N ALA A 258 -11.99 10.95 21.38
CA ALA A 258 -11.55 10.81 22.77
C ALA A 258 -11.45 12.17 23.48
N ALA A 259 -10.88 13.20 22.83
CA ALA A 259 -10.78 14.54 23.37
C ALA A 259 -12.17 15.18 23.60
N PHE A 260 -13.09 15.00 22.66
CA PHE A 260 -14.46 15.51 22.72
C PHE A 260 -15.25 14.83 23.83
N ALA A 261 -15.19 13.49 23.94
CA ALA A 261 -15.86 12.74 24.99
C ALA A 261 -15.42 13.21 26.40
N GLY A 262 -14.12 13.45 26.60
CA GLY A 262 -13.57 13.96 27.85
C GLY A 262 -14.04 15.36 28.23
N ARG A 263 -14.61 16.12 27.28
CA ARG A 263 -15.12 17.51 27.53
C ARG A 263 -16.63 17.63 27.29
N GLY A 264 -17.35 16.52 27.11
CA GLY A 264 -18.82 16.50 26.93
C GLY A 264 -19.25 17.04 25.56
N ILE A 265 -18.36 17.19 24.57
CA ILE A 265 -18.66 17.60 23.21
C ILE A 265 -19.15 16.37 22.43
N ARG A 266 -20.28 16.49 21.74
CA ARG A 266 -20.94 15.37 21.08
C ARG A 266 -20.70 15.40 19.58
N THR A 267 -20.21 14.29 19.05
CA THR A 267 -20.17 14.04 17.61
C THR A 267 -21.41 13.20 17.25
N PRO A 268 -22.19 13.55 16.21
CA PRO A 268 -22.05 14.70 15.34
C PRO A 268 -22.77 15.98 15.81
N THR A 269 -23.48 15.96 16.96
CA THR A 269 -24.42 17.00 17.36
C THR A 269 -23.78 18.38 17.51
N ASP A 270 -22.63 18.45 18.10
CA ASP A 270 -21.90 19.69 18.32
C ASP A 270 -20.83 19.90 17.22
N VAL A 271 -20.15 18.82 16.79
CA VAL A 271 -19.14 18.85 15.71
C VAL A 271 -19.24 17.60 14.85
N SER A 272 -19.44 17.75 13.56
CA SER A 272 -19.34 16.66 12.57
C SER A 272 -17.89 16.25 12.35
N LEU A 273 -17.63 14.94 12.19
CA LEU A 273 -16.29 14.40 12.01
C LEU A 273 -16.23 13.41 10.83
N VAL A 274 -15.26 13.62 9.94
CA VAL A 274 -14.92 12.70 8.86
C VAL A 274 -13.47 12.24 9.04
N GLY A 275 -13.23 10.92 8.92
CA GLY A 275 -11.91 10.31 8.91
C GLY A 275 -11.42 9.97 7.49
N PHE A 276 -10.37 9.14 7.43
CA PHE A 276 -9.78 8.64 6.20
C PHE A 276 -9.11 7.28 6.47
N ASP A 277 -9.17 6.32 5.53
CA ASP A 277 -8.61 4.97 5.46
C ASP A 277 -9.64 3.84 5.61
N ASP A 278 -10.77 4.06 6.28
CA ASP A 278 -11.78 3.05 6.66
C ASP A 278 -11.14 1.85 7.39
N MET A 279 -10.42 2.18 8.48
CA MET A 279 -9.74 1.18 9.30
C MET A 279 -10.73 0.18 9.90
N ALA A 280 -10.25 -1.05 10.09
CA ALA A 280 -11.05 -2.07 10.77
C ALA A 280 -11.48 -1.58 12.17
N GLY A 281 -12.79 -1.61 12.43
CA GLY A 281 -13.35 -1.22 13.72
C GLY A 281 -13.97 0.17 13.77
N VAL A 282 -13.66 1.10 12.85
CA VAL A 282 -14.22 2.47 12.90
C VAL A 282 -15.73 2.53 12.72
N GLY A 283 -16.31 1.50 12.09
CA GLY A 283 -17.77 1.33 11.99
C GLY A 283 -18.45 0.99 13.32
N PHE A 284 -17.69 0.59 14.34
CA PHE A 284 -18.20 0.24 15.69
C PHE A 284 -17.87 1.29 16.74
N LEU A 285 -17.27 2.42 16.35
CA LEU A 285 -17.10 3.57 17.23
C LEU A 285 -18.47 4.18 17.59
N VAL A 286 -18.50 4.98 18.64
CA VAL A 286 -19.70 5.72 19.06
C VAL A 286 -19.37 7.22 19.03
N PRO A 287 -19.88 7.90 17.96
CA PRO A 287 -20.64 7.41 16.80
C PRO A 287 -19.79 6.60 15.82
N ALA A 288 -20.43 5.75 14.99
CA ALA A 288 -19.76 5.08 13.86
C ALA A 288 -19.20 6.13 12.88
N LEU A 289 -17.89 6.01 12.56
CA LEU A 289 -17.15 7.05 11.84
C LEU A 289 -17.43 7.04 10.34
N THR A 290 -17.88 8.18 9.81
CA THR A 290 -17.85 8.52 8.37
C THR A 290 -16.41 8.70 7.95
N THR A 291 -15.97 8.02 6.89
CA THR A 291 -14.57 8.00 6.48
C THR A 291 -14.41 7.72 4.99
N VAL A 292 -13.24 7.96 4.46
CA VAL A 292 -12.88 7.64 3.07
C VAL A 292 -12.18 6.29 3.04
N ARG A 293 -12.75 5.33 2.30
CA ARG A 293 -12.16 3.99 2.11
C ARG A 293 -11.11 4.01 1.02
N GLN A 294 -9.98 3.39 1.30
CA GLN A 294 -8.88 3.16 0.37
C GLN A 294 -8.68 1.67 0.12
N ASP A 295 -8.51 1.26 -1.14
CA ASP A 295 -8.26 -0.14 -1.50
C ASP A 295 -6.75 -0.44 -1.59
N PHE A 296 -6.14 -0.64 -0.43
CA PHE A 296 -4.72 -0.96 -0.31
C PHE A 296 -4.34 -2.33 -0.86
N VAL A 297 -5.28 -3.29 -0.88
CA VAL A 297 -5.04 -4.61 -1.47
C VAL A 297 -4.92 -4.49 -2.98
N SER A 298 -5.85 -3.77 -3.61
CA SER A 298 -5.78 -3.49 -5.04
C SER A 298 -4.56 -2.66 -5.42
N LEU A 299 -4.12 -1.74 -4.55
CA LEU A 299 -2.88 -0.97 -4.74
C LEU A 299 -1.67 -1.90 -4.87
N GLY A 300 -1.51 -2.83 -3.94
CA GLY A 300 -0.44 -3.83 -3.99
C GLY A 300 -0.52 -4.73 -5.21
N ALA A 301 -1.72 -5.23 -5.54
CA ALA A 301 -1.92 -6.08 -6.71
C ALA A 301 -1.61 -5.35 -8.03
N LEU A 302 -2.05 -4.08 -8.15
CA LEU A 302 -1.81 -3.27 -9.35
C LEU A 302 -0.32 -3.02 -9.59
N SER A 303 0.47 -2.83 -8.52
CA SER A 303 1.92 -2.66 -8.63
C SER A 303 2.60 -3.87 -9.27
N ILE A 304 2.18 -5.07 -8.93
CA ILE A 304 2.69 -6.32 -9.51
C ILE A 304 2.21 -6.50 -10.95
N ARG A 305 0.96 -6.18 -11.27
CA ARG A 305 0.47 -6.21 -12.66
C ARG A 305 1.26 -5.27 -13.55
N MET A 306 1.57 -4.07 -13.07
CA MET A 306 2.42 -3.12 -13.79
C MET A 306 3.82 -3.69 -14.02
N LEU A 307 4.47 -4.24 -12.98
CA LEU A 307 5.79 -4.85 -13.10
C LEU A 307 5.81 -6.02 -14.09
N THR A 308 4.83 -6.91 -14.00
CA THR A 308 4.74 -8.06 -14.94
C THR A 308 4.47 -7.60 -16.36
N GLY A 309 3.70 -6.53 -16.56
CA GLY A 309 3.51 -5.87 -17.84
C GLY A 309 4.83 -5.30 -18.39
N MET A 310 5.61 -4.62 -17.56
CA MET A 310 6.93 -4.10 -17.95
C MET A 310 7.91 -5.23 -18.27
N LEU A 311 7.90 -6.33 -17.54
CA LEU A 311 8.71 -7.53 -17.84
C LEU A 311 8.31 -8.19 -19.16
N ALA A 312 7.08 -8.01 -19.61
CA ALA A 312 6.59 -8.46 -20.93
C ALA A 312 6.88 -7.45 -22.07
N GLY A 313 7.60 -6.36 -21.79
CA GLY A 313 7.97 -5.33 -22.77
C GLY A 313 7.05 -4.12 -22.81
N GLY A 314 6.12 -4.00 -21.87
CA GLY A 314 5.29 -2.80 -21.69
C GLY A 314 6.09 -1.61 -21.17
N SER A 315 5.54 -0.41 -21.32
CA SER A 315 6.12 0.82 -20.78
C SER A 315 5.63 1.07 -19.35
N PRO A 316 6.42 1.76 -18.51
CA PRO A 316 5.94 2.25 -17.22
C PRO A 316 4.76 3.21 -17.41
N SER A 317 3.81 3.17 -16.51
CA SER A 317 2.63 4.04 -16.49
C SER A 317 2.41 4.62 -15.11
N ILE A 318 1.40 5.47 -15.00
CA ILE A 318 0.89 6.03 -13.76
C ILE A 318 -0.53 5.55 -13.60
N GLU A 319 -0.79 4.80 -12.54
CA GLU A 319 -2.10 4.23 -12.26
C GLU A 319 -2.63 4.76 -10.93
N ARG A 320 -3.89 5.22 -10.93
CA ARG A 320 -4.57 5.74 -9.75
C ARG A 320 -5.80 4.91 -9.41
N ILE A 321 -5.94 4.56 -8.15
CA ILE A 321 -7.13 3.89 -7.62
C ILE A 321 -8.01 4.94 -6.93
N PRO A 322 -9.25 5.12 -7.39
CA PRO A 322 -10.17 6.05 -6.75
C PRO A 322 -10.62 5.53 -5.39
N PRO A 323 -10.68 6.40 -4.37
CA PRO A 323 -11.25 6.07 -3.07
C PRO A 323 -12.78 6.18 -3.07
N GLU A 324 -13.43 5.69 -2.01
CA GLU A 324 -14.86 5.72 -1.79
C GLU A 324 -15.20 6.37 -0.45
N LEU A 325 -16.19 7.28 -0.41
CA LEU A 325 -16.71 7.80 0.84
C LEU A 325 -17.71 6.82 1.46
N VAL A 326 -17.47 6.45 2.72
CA VAL A 326 -18.33 5.58 3.52
C VAL A 326 -19.05 6.41 4.57
N VAL A 327 -20.30 6.80 4.29
CA VAL A 327 -21.10 7.63 5.21
C VAL A 327 -21.64 6.74 6.34
N ARG A 328 -21.46 7.24 7.59
CA ARG A 328 -21.97 6.59 8.82
C ARG A 328 -22.62 7.65 9.73
N ALA A 329 -22.43 7.54 11.05
CA ALA A 329 -23.19 8.33 12.04
C ALA A 329 -22.43 9.54 12.62
N SER A 330 -21.19 9.82 12.18
CA SER A 330 -20.36 10.88 12.76
C SER A 330 -20.54 12.24 12.07
N THR A 331 -21.49 12.37 11.14
CA THR A 331 -21.79 13.61 10.42
C THR A 331 -23.29 13.88 10.37
N GLN A 332 -23.68 15.15 10.47
CA GLN A 332 -25.05 15.64 10.30
C GLN A 332 -25.02 17.12 9.85
N PRO A 333 -26.13 17.71 9.39
CA PRO A 333 -26.18 19.16 9.18
C PRO A 333 -25.79 19.95 10.44
N PRO A 334 -25.13 21.13 10.31
CA PRO A 334 -24.78 21.96 11.45
C PRO A 334 -26.02 22.37 12.23
N GLY A 335 -25.91 22.39 13.58
CA GLY A 335 -26.95 22.95 14.44
C GLY A 335 -27.23 24.41 14.05
N ARG A 336 -28.52 24.81 14.13
CA ARG A 336 -28.94 26.16 13.84
C ARG A 336 -28.48 27.11 14.94
#